data_d41206c288f82568fe70f7ff545a4f77
#
_entry.id   d41206c288f82568fe70f7ff545a4f77
#
_cell.length_a   1.000
_cell.length_b   1.000
_cell.length_c   1.000
_cell.angle_alpha   90.00
_cell.angle_beta   90.00
_cell.angle_gamma   90.00
#
_symmetry.space_group_name_H-M   'P 1'
#
loop_
_entity.id
_entity.type
_entity.pdbx_description
1 polymer ?
#
loop_
_entity_poly.entity_id
_entity_poly.type
_entity_poly.pdbx_seq_one_letter_code
_entity_poly.pdbx_strand_id
1 'polypeptide(L)'
;MNWITNFVKPKLQSFVGKKEVPDNLWETCPKCSQMILKRELKLALYVCKHCDHHFRINAKDRLESFFGNNFMIIETPKIKSDPLKFKDSKKYVDRLKKAKKNTELVDSVLVATGTLNKTKVTVAIFDFNFMGGSMGMA
;
A
#
# COMPACT_ATOMS: atom_id res chain seq x y z
N MET A 1 59.82 9.96 -9.39
CA MET A 1 59.49 9.65 -7.99
C MET A 1 58.66 10.76 -7.43
N ASN A 2 57.33 10.61 -7.45
CA ASN A 2 56.44 11.68 -6.96
C ASN A 2 55.84 11.26 -5.62
N TRP A 3 56.59 11.59 -4.57
CA TRP A 3 56.22 11.43 -3.17
C TRP A 3 54.98 12.24 -2.75
N ILE A 4 54.66 13.32 -3.45
CA ILE A 4 53.57 14.22 -3.14
C ILE A 4 52.18 13.68 -3.49
N THR A 5 52.07 12.74 -4.43
CA THR A 5 50.73 12.20 -4.87
C THR A 5 50.14 11.17 -3.90
N ASN A 6 50.89 10.63 -2.95
CA ASN A 6 50.39 9.66 -1.96
C ASN A 6 49.89 10.30 -0.65
N PHE A 7 50.11 11.57 -0.43
CA PHE A 7 49.74 12.20 0.85
C PHE A 7 48.46 13.01 0.81
N VAL A 8 47.90 13.25 -0.38
CA VAL A 8 46.69 14.04 -0.55
C VAL A 8 45.60 13.26 -1.26
N LYS A 9 45.31 12.06 -0.76
CA LYS A 9 43.95 11.54 -0.94
C LYS A 9 43.14 11.99 0.26
N PRO A 10 42.35 13.04 0.11
CA PRO A 10 41.59 13.57 1.22
C PRO A 10 40.61 12.52 1.67
N LYS A 11 40.56 12.29 2.96
CA LYS A 11 39.48 11.60 3.70
C LYS A 11 38.13 12.32 3.54
N LEU A 12 37.78 12.81 2.36
CA LEU A 12 36.53 13.49 2.07
C LEU A 12 35.41 12.55 1.65
N GLN A 13 35.68 11.24 1.54
CA GLN A 13 34.65 10.24 1.17
C GLN A 13 33.87 9.66 2.35
N SER A 14 34.18 10.03 3.60
CA SER A 14 33.52 9.46 4.77
C SER A 14 32.42 10.31 5.41
N PHE A 15 32.14 11.52 4.91
CA PHE A 15 31.12 12.40 5.49
C PHE A 15 29.82 12.51 4.68
N VAL A 16 29.76 11.97 3.49
CA VAL A 16 28.47 11.78 2.81
C VAL A 16 27.99 10.41 3.19
N GLY A 17 27.33 10.31 4.32
CA GLY A 17 26.52 9.13 4.63
C GLY A 17 25.64 8.90 3.41
N LYS A 18 25.81 7.78 2.70
CA LYS A 18 24.87 7.33 1.70
C LYS A 18 23.52 7.24 2.42
N LYS A 19 22.69 8.27 2.31
CA LYS A 19 21.27 8.10 2.54
C LYS A 19 20.86 7.04 1.54
N GLU A 20 20.65 5.83 2.01
CA GLU A 20 19.98 4.79 1.24
C GLU A 20 18.65 5.41 0.84
N VAL A 21 18.56 5.79 -0.43
CA VAL A 21 17.29 6.22 -1.03
C VAL A 21 16.46 4.95 -1.07
N PRO A 22 15.34 4.85 -0.35
CA PRO A 22 14.54 3.64 -0.36
C PRO A 22 14.18 3.31 -1.81
N ASP A 23 14.47 2.10 -2.25
CA ASP A 23 14.27 1.61 -3.64
C ASP A 23 12.81 1.72 -4.14
N ASN A 24 11.93 2.22 -3.32
CA ASN A 24 10.49 2.19 -3.53
C ASN A 24 9.83 3.58 -3.52
N LEU A 25 10.58 4.66 -3.83
CA LEU A 25 10.02 6.01 -3.84
C LEU A 25 9.23 6.34 -5.11
N TRP A 26 9.51 5.64 -6.20
CA TRP A 26 8.95 5.92 -7.52
C TRP A 26 7.98 4.83 -7.97
N GLU A 27 6.99 5.22 -8.75
CA GLU A 27 6.04 4.34 -9.42
C GLU A 27 6.00 4.68 -10.91
N THR A 28 6.01 3.67 -11.77
CA THR A 28 5.93 3.87 -13.22
C THR A 28 4.49 3.73 -13.67
N CYS A 29 3.98 4.74 -14.37
CA CYS A 29 2.63 4.69 -14.90
C CYS A 29 2.52 3.64 -16.02
N PRO A 30 1.61 2.66 -15.91
CA PRO A 30 1.47 1.60 -16.92
C PRO A 30 0.92 2.12 -18.26
N LYS A 31 0.28 3.31 -18.29
CA LYS A 31 -0.30 3.88 -19.51
C LYS A 31 0.68 4.78 -20.26
N CYS A 32 1.42 5.64 -19.56
CA CYS A 32 2.31 6.61 -20.21
C CYS A 32 3.81 6.40 -19.90
N SER A 33 4.15 5.38 -19.12
CA SER A 33 5.52 5.01 -18.73
C SER A 33 6.31 6.11 -18.00
N GLN A 34 5.65 7.18 -17.57
CA GLN A 34 6.28 8.24 -16.79
C GLN A 34 6.48 7.79 -15.34
N MET A 35 7.61 8.17 -14.76
CA MET A 35 7.91 7.93 -13.35
C MET A 35 7.25 9.02 -12.50
N ILE A 36 6.59 8.61 -11.42
CA ILE A 36 5.87 9.48 -10.51
C ILE A 36 6.35 9.18 -9.09
N LEU A 37 6.60 10.20 -8.29
CA LEU A 37 6.94 10.02 -6.89
C LEU A 37 5.70 9.50 -6.13
N LYS A 38 5.81 8.40 -5.40
CA LYS A 38 4.66 7.78 -4.69
C LYS A 38 3.95 8.76 -3.76
N ARG A 39 4.68 9.68 -3.13
CA ARG A 39 4.08 10.73 -2.30
C ARG A 39 3.18 11.66 -3.12
N GLU A 40 3.61 12.07 -4.32
CA GLU A 40 2.80 12.91 -5.20
C GLU A 40 1.59 12.15 -5.73
N LEU A 41 1.79 10.88 -6.08
CA LEU A 41 0.70 10.01 -6.53
C LEU A 41 -0.38 9.85 -5.45
N LYS A 42 0.02 9.67 -4.19
CA LYS A 42 -0.91 9.62 -3.05
C LYS A 42 -1.67 10.93 -2.85
N LEU A 43 -1.00 12.08 -2.94
CA LEU A 43 -1.65 13.39 -2.87
C LEU A 43 -2.63 13.64 -4.04
N ALA A 44 -2.34 13.09 -5.22
CA ALA A 44 -3.21 13.14 -6.39
C ALA A 44 -4.28 12.02 -6.40
N LEU A 45 -4.60 11.42 -5.25
CA LEU A 45 -5.58 10.34 -5.10
C LEU A 45 -5.34 9.17 -6.06
N TYR A 46 -4.07 8.84 -6.31
CA TYR A 46 -3.63 7.77 -7.21
C TYR A 46 -4.01 7.99 -8.69
N VAL A 47 -4.11 9.26 -9.12
CA VAL A 47 -4.29 9.63 -10.52
C VAL A 47 -2.97 10.12 -11.11
N CYS A 48 -2.61 9.62 -12.28
CA CYS A 48 -1.40 10.04 -12.99
C CYS A 48 -1.53 11.47 -13.47
N LYS A 49 -0.64 12.36 -13.07
CA LYS A 49 -0.61 13.78 -13.49
C LYS A 49 -0.28 14.01 -14.96
N HIS A 50 0.19 12.98 -15.69
CA HIS A 50 0.61 13.10 -17.09
C HIS A 50 -0.44 12.59 -18.09
N CYS A 51 -1.29 11.63 -17.69
CA CYS A 51 -2.22 10.98 -18.62
C CYS A 51 -3.56 10.59 -17.99
N ASP A 52 -3.82 11.05 -16.77
CA ASP A 52 -5.06 10.79 -16.00
C ASP A 52 -5.38 9.30 -15.79
N HIS A 53 -4.35 8.44 -15.88
CA HIS A 53 -4.52 7.03 -15.57
C HIS A 53 -4.76 6.87 -14.07
N HIS A 54 -5.82 6.14 -13.69
CA HIS A 54 -6.14 5.81 -12.32
C HIS A 54 -5.42 4.52 -11.91
N PHE A 55 -4.55 4.64 -10.91
CA PHE A 55 -3.92 3.49 -10.26
C PHE A 55 -4.89 2.84 -9.27
N ARG A 56 -4.61 1.59 -8.92
CA ARG A 56 -5.32 0.95 -7.82
C ARG A 56 -4.92 1.56 -6.49
N ILE A 57 -5.90 1.92 -5.67
CA ILE A 57 -5.72 2.39 -4.31
C ILE A 57 -6.11 1.28 -3.35
N ASN A 58 -5.30 1.02 -2.33
CA ASN A 58 -5.65 0.07 -1.28
C ASN A 58 -6.70 0.65 -0.31
N ALA A 59 -7.34 -0.21 0.46
CA ALA A 59 -8.43 0.20 1.35
C ALA A 59 -7.98 1.20 2.42
N LYS A 60 -6.77 1.03 2.97
CA LYS A 60 -6.22 1.93 4.01
C LYS A 60 -5.98 3.33 3.46
N ASP A 61 -5.30 3.46 2.32
CA ASP A 61 -5.04 4.77 1.70
C ASP A 61 -6.35 5.46 1.29
N ARG A 62 -7.36 4.69 0.90
CA ARG A 62 -8.68 5.25 0.62
C ARG A 62 -9.37 5.77 1.88
N LEU A 63 -9.31 5.05 3.00
CA LEU A 63 -9.82 5.56 4.28
C LEU A 63 -9.09 6.83 4.72
N GLU A 64 -7.76 6.86 4.59
CA GLU A 64 -6.97 8.05 4.89
C GLU A 64 -7.36 9.24 4.00
N SER A 65 -7.71 9.00 2.72
CA SER A 65 -8.17 10.07 1.84
C SER A 65 -9.54 10.64 2.23
N PHE A 66 -10.42 9.83 2.84
CA PHE A 66 -11.73 10.26 3.32
C PHE A 66 -11.69 10.98 4.67
N PHE A 67 -10.96 10.43 5.62
CA PHE A 67 -11.06 10.82 7.03
C PHE A 67 -9.75 11.44 7.57
N GLY A 68 -8.67 11.46 6.77
CA GLY A 68 -7.34 11.73 7.29
C GLY A 68 -6.94 10.62 8.26
N ASN A 69 -6.42 11.01 9.44
CA ASN A 69 -6.05 10.07 10.49
C ASN A 69 -7.16 9.84 11.55
N ASN A 70 -8.34 10.44 11.34
CA ASN A 70 -9.42 10.46 12.33
C ASN A 70 -10.53 9.44 11.99
N PHE A 71 -10.18 8.17 11.95
CA PHE A 71 -11.16 7.10 11.79
C PHE A 71 -10.85 5.92 12.72
N MET A 72 -11.88 5.14 13.00
CA MET A 72 -11.80 3.91 13.77
C MET A 72 -12.25 2.74 12.89
N ILE A 73 -11.38 1.72 12.77
CA ILE A 73 -11.72 0.49 12.08
C ILE A 73 -12.67 -0.32 12.95
N ILE A 74 -13.74 -0.80 12.35
CA ILE A 74 -14.68 -1.72 12.98
C ILE A 74 -14.14 -3.14 12.75
N GLU A 75 -13.88 -3.84 13.85
CA GLU A 75 -13.41 -5.23 13.75
C GLU A 75 -14.48 -6.14 13.18
N THR A 76 -14.09 -6.97 12.23
CA THR A 76 -14.95 -8.00 11.68
C THR A 76 -15.12 -9.17 12.67
N PRO A 77 -16.29 -9.80 12.75
CA PRO A 77 -16.50 -10.95 13.63
C PRO A 77 -15.60 -12.11 13.24
N LYS A 78 -15.16 -12.87 14.23
CA LYS A 78 -14.37 -14.08 14.00
C LYS A 78 -15.27 -15.19 13.47
N ILE A 79 -15.08 -15.58 12.23
CA ILE A 79 -15.80 -16.66 11.57
C ILE A 79 -14.89 -17.84 11.26
N LYS A 80 -15.49 -19.01 11.03
CA LYS A 80 -14.77 -20.20 10.58
C LYS A 80 -14.29 -20.02 9.15
N SER A 81 -12.97 -20.04 8.92
CA SER A 81 -12.29 -19.66 7.64
C SER A 81 -12.48 -20.74 6.61
N ASP A 82 -13.13 -21.64 6.43
CA ASP A 82 -13.27 -22.66 5.40
C ASP A 82 -14.09 -23.84 5.90
N PRO A 83 -15.40 -23.64 6.12
CA PRO A 83 -16.27 -24.71 6.60
C PRO A 83 -16.41 -25.84 5.60
N LEU A 84 -16.25 -25.55 4.30
CA LEU A 84 -16.42 -26.51 3.21
C LEU A 84 -15.13 -27.26 2.84
N LYS A 85 -13.99 -26.88 3.40
CA LYS A 85 -12.65 -27.40 3.05
C LYS A 85 -12.39 -27.33 1.54
N PHE A 86 -12.75 -26.20 0.94
CA PHE A 86 -12.70 -25.98 -0.50
C PHE A 86 -11.28 -26.11 -1.08
N LYS A 87 -11.19 -26.83 -2.18
CA LYS A 87 -9.96 -27.03 -2.94
C LYS A 87 -10.28 -27.07 -4.43
N ASP A 88 -9.63 -26.19 -5.20
CA ASP A 88 -9.48 -26.31 -6.66
C ASP A 88 -8.04 -26.70 -7.00
N SER A 89 -7.31 -25.88 -7.75
CA SER A 89 -5.86 -26.02 -7.98
C SER A 89 -5.03 -25.85 -6.70
N LYS A 90 -5.54 -25.08 -5.72
CA LYS A 90 -4.93 -24.83 -4.39
C LYS A 90 -6.02 -24.83 -3.32
N LYS A 91 -5.66 -25.19 -2.08
CA LYS A 91 -6.59 -25.11 -0.95
C LYS A 91 -6.95 -23.63 -0.69
N TYR A 92 -8.22 -23.37 -0.39
CA TYR A 92 -8.71 -22.03 -0.04
C TYR A 92 -7.92 -21.41 1.12
N VAL A 93 -7.63 -22.21 2.14
CA VAL A 93 -6.85 -21.78 3.32
C VAL A 93 -5.46 -21.23 2.94
N ASP A 94 -4.79 -21.83 1.95
CA ASP A 94 -3.47 -21.39 1.51
C ASP A 94 -3.57 -20.05 0.76
N ARG A 95 -4.61 -19.87 -0.05
CA ARG A 95 -4.89 -18.58 -0.71
C ARG A 95 -5.19 -17.48 0.29
N LEU A 96 -6.04 -17.78 1.27
CA LEU A 96 -6.39 -16.85 2.32
C LEU A 96 -5.17 -16.43 3.15
N LYS A 97 -4.33 -17.39 3.54
CA LYS A 97 -3.07 -17.13 4.26
C LYS A 97 -2.14 -16.23 3.45
N LYS A 98 -2.01 -16.47 2.14
CA LYS A 98 -1.21 -15.63 1.24
C LYS A 98 -1.79 -14.21 1.12
N ALA A 99 -3.11 -14.08 0.97
CA ALA A 99 -3.77 -12.78 0.89
C ALA A 99 -3.57 -11.96 2.17
N LYS A 100 -3.79 -12.56 3.34
CA LYS A 100 -3.53 -11.92 4.64
C LYS A 100 -2.09 -11.46 4.80
N LYS A 101 -1.12 -12.28 4.38
CA LYS A 101 0.30 -11.91 4.44
C LYS A 101 0.65 -10.74 3.53
N ASN A 102 0.05 -10.67 2.34
CA ASN A 102 0.38 -9.67 1.34
C ASN A 102 -0.29 -8.31 1.60
N THR A 103 -1.46 -8.31 2.22
CA THR A 103 -2.27 -7.09 2.41
C THR A 103 -2.31 -6.62 3.86
N GLU A 104 -1.90 -7.48 4.80
CA GLU A 104 -2.04 -7.26 6.25
C GLU A 104 -3.51 -7.10 6.71
N LEU A 105 -4.46 -7.43 5.84
CA LEU A 105 -5.88 -7.41 6.13
C LEU A 105 -6.39 -8.77 6.58
N VAL A 106 -7.47 -8.78 7.33
CA VAL A 106 -8.16 -10.02 7.77
C VAL A 106 -9.16 -10.48 6.72
N ASP A 107 -9.81 -9.55 6.04
CA ASP A 107 -10.79 -9.76 4.98
C ASP A 107 -10.57 -8.74 3.84
N SER A 108 -11.24 -8.93 2.71
CA SER A 108 -11.20 -8.00 1.59
C SER A 108 -11.96 -6.70 1.85
N VAL A 109 -12.87 -6.70 2.81
CA VAL A 109 -13.65 -5.52 3.20
C VAL A 109 -13.09 -4.92 4.48
N LEU A 110 -12.80 -3.63 4.43
CA LEU A 110 -12.41 -2.85 5.59
C LEU A 110 -13.53 -1.87 5.94
N VAL A 111 -14.13 -2.04 7.10
CA VAL A 111 -15.20 -1.16 7.59
C VAL A 111 -14.62 -0.18 8.60
N ALA A 112 -14.91 1.10 8.42
CA ALA A 112 -14.46 2.12 9.34
C ALA A 112 -15.52 3.20 9.54
N THR A 113 -15.49 3.83 10.71
CA THR A 113 -16.30 5.01 11.03
C THR A 113 -15.39 6.20 11.29
N GLY A 114 -15.81 7.34 10.82
CA GLY A 114 -15.09 8.60 10.98
C GLY A 114 -16.03 9.79 10.83
N THR A 115 -15.47 10.99 10.86
CA THR A 115 -16.23 12.23 10.68
C THR A 115 -15.83 12.91 9.37
N LEU A 116 -16.81 13.16 8.52
CA LEU A 116 -16.65 13.91 7.28
C LEU A 116 -17.55 15.15 7.34
N ASN A 117 -16.97 16.34 7.21
CA ASN A 117 -17.71 17.62 7.27
C ASN A 117 -18.67 17.69 8.49
N LYS A 118 -18.17 17.35 9.68
CA LYS A 118 -18.91 17.32 10.96
C LYS A 118 -20.00 16.23 11.05
N THR A 119 -20.16 15.40 10.03
CA THR A 119 -21.11 14.29 10.01
C THR A 119 -20.40 12.97 10.28
N LYS A 120 -20.91 12.16 11.21
CA LYS A 120 -20.41 10.82 11.47
C LYS A 120 -20.85 9.89 10.32
N VAL A 121 -19.89 9.25 9.69
CA VAL A 121 -20.10 8.36 8.53
C VAL A 121 -19.43 7.03 8.78
N THR A 122 -20.09 5.96 8.39
CA THR A 122 -19.50 4.61 8.33
C THR A 122 -19.36 4.21 6.87
N VAL A 123 -18.17 3.75 6.49
CA VAL A 123 -17.86 3.31 5.14
C VAL A 123 -17.32 1.90 5.14
N ALA A 124 -17.65 1.13 4.11
CA ALA A 124 -17.08 -0.18 3.82
C ALA A 124 -16.31 -0.11 2.51
N ILE A 125 -15.03 -0.46 2.52
CA ILE A 125 -14.14 -0.35 1.37
C ILE A 125 -13.57 -1.73 1.03
N PHE A 126 -13.66 -2.10 -0.24
CA PHE A 126 -13.06 -3.32 -0.76
C PHE A 126 -11.60 -3.10 -1.14
N ASP A 127 -10.72 -4.01 -0.72
CA ASP A 127 -9.34 -4.06 -1.20
C ASP A 127 -9.19 -5.15 -2.26
N PHE A 128 -9.00 -4.73 -3.51
CA PHE A 128 -8.84 -5.66 -4.62
C PHE A 128 -7.54 -6.48 -4.58
N ASN A 129 -6.57 -6.09 -3.75
CA ASN A 129 -5.35 -6.87 -3.54
C ASN A 129 -5.61 -8.11 -2.67
N PHE A 130 -6.70 -8.10 -1.90
CA PHE A 130 -7.13 -9.24 -1.12
C PHE A 130 -8.09 -10.10 -1.95
N MET A 131 -7.59 -11.18 -2.53
CA MET A 131 -8.37 -12.17 -3.31
C MET A 131 -9.32 -11.55 -4.36
N GLY A 132 -8.89 -10.48 -5.02
CA GLY A 132 -9.69 -9.77 -6.02
C GLY A 132 -10.86 -8.96 -5.45
N GLY A 133 -10.86 -8.65 -4.15
CA GLY A 133 -11.96 -7.96 -3.47
C GLY A 133 -13.17 -8.85 -3.19
N SER A 134 -12.97 -10.17 -3.18
CA SER A 134 -14.04 -11.13 -2.89
C SER A 134 -14.51 -11.00 -1.44
N MET A 135 -15.78 -10.72 -1.25
CA MET A 135 -16.40 -10.60 0.07
C MET A 135 -16.58 -11.99 0.70
N GLY A 136 -16.13 -12.13 1.95
CA GLY A 136 -16.32 -13.35 2.73
C GLY A 136 -17.68 -13.39 3.43
N MET A 137 -17.78 -14.22 4.49
CA MET A 137 -19.00 -14.36 5.31
C MET A 137 -19.10 -13.36 6.46
N ALA A 138 -18.03 -12.56 6.67
CA ALA A 138 -17.99 -11.57 7.76
C ALA A 138 -18.68 -10.28 7.39
#